data_89864bfff374c3c892170d6a115058b4
#
_entry.id   89864bfff374c3c892170d6a115058b4
#
_cell.length_a   1.000
_cell.length_b   1.000
_cell.length_c   1.000
_cell.angle_alpha   90.00
_cell.angle_beta   90.00
_cell.angle_gamma   90.00
#
_symmetry.space_group_name_H-M   'P 1'
#
loop_
_entity.id
_entity.type
_entity.pdbx_description
1 polymer ?
#
loop_
_entity_poly.entity_id
_entity_poly.type
_entity_poly.pdbx_seq_one_letter_code
_entity_poly.pdbx_strand_id
1 'polypeptide(L)'
;MEVQAGQLAATNATNDRVKAFGNMMVQDHTNANNELKALASQKNVMLPDSLPAKHREHIDMLKKKQGKEFDRAYMNMMVMDHNEDVSKFQMESKNANDADVKAFASKTLPVLRTHQDSAKAINSALKK
;
A
#
# COMPACT_ATOMS: atom_id res chain seq x y z
N MET A 1 -1.04 6.12 2.31
CA MET A 1 -2.42 5.65 2.09
C MET A 1 -2.63 4.22 2.57
N GLU A 2 -1.77 3.29 2.19
CA GLU A 2 -1.95 1.87 2.56
C GLU A 2 -1.96 1.63 4.08
N VAL A 3 -1.17 2.40 4.84
CA VAL A 3 -1.17 2.29 6.30
C VAL A 3 -2.54 2.69 6.86
N GLN A 4 -3.10 3.82 6.44
CA GLN A 4 -4.41 4.28 6.91
C GLN A 4 -5.53 3.34 6.46
N ALA A 5 -5.49 2.89 5.20
CA ALA A 5 -6.47 1.95 4.69
C ALA A 5 -6.38 0.60 5.41
N GLY A 6 -5.16 0.14 5.73
CA GLY A 6 -4.94 -1.07 6.49
C GLY A 6 -5.50 -1.00 7.90
N GLN A 7 -5.36 0.15 8.56
CA GLN A 7 -5.94 0.39 9.87
C GLN A 7 -7.47 0.33 9.82
N LEU A 8 -8.08 0.87 8.78
CA LEU A 8 -9.53 0.76 8.57
C LEU A 8 -9.95 -0.68 8.35
N ALA A 9 -9.16 -1.46 7.62
CA ALA A 9 -9.46 -2.88 7.39
C ALA A 9 -9.50 -3.67 8.69
N ALA A 10 -8.59 -3.39 9.61
CA ALA A 10 -8.59 -4.05 10.92
C ALA A 10 -9.87 -3.80 11.70
N THR A 11 -10.52 -2.65 11.50
CA THR A 11 -11.74 -2.25 12.21
C THR A 11 -13.01 -2.60 11.43
N ASN A 12 -13.04 -2.33 10.13
CA ASN A 12 -14.27 -2.35 9.33
C ASN A 12 -14.46 -3.62 8.51
N ALA A 13 -13.40 -4.40 8.28
CA ALA A 13 -13.51 -5.62 7.50
C ALA A 13 -14.20 -6.73 8.28
N THR A 14 -14.88 -7.61 7.56
CA THR A 14 -15.54 -8.77 8.14
C THR A 14 -14.73 -10.04 7.90
N ASN A 15 -14.11 -10.15 6.73
CA ASN A 15 -13.34 -11.32 6.32
C ASN A 15 -11.98 -11.33 7.01
N ASP A 16 -11.63 -12.44 7.66
CA ASP A 16 -10.38 -12.56 8.42
C ASP A 16 -9.14 -12.38 7.55
N ARG A 17 -9.18 -12.84 6.29
CA ARG A 17 -8.07 -12.67 5.36
C ARG A 17 -7.86 -11.19 5.00
N VAL A 18 -8.95 -10.43 4.89
CA VAL A 18 -8.88 -8.99 4.63
C VAL A 18 -8.28 -8.26 5.83
N LYS A 19 -8.69 -8.64 7.04
CA LYS A 19 -8.12 -8.07 8.28
C LYS A 19 -6.63 -8.35 8.37
N ALA A 20 -6.22 -9.60 8.11
CA ALA A 20 -4.81 -10.00 8.15
C ALA A 20 -4.00 -9.25 7.10
N PHE A 21 -4.55 -9.09 5.88
CA PHE A 21 -3.92 -8.30 4.83
C PHE A 21 -3.74 -6.84 5.26
N GLY A 22 -4.77 -6.25 5.87
CA GLY A 22 -4.70 -4.87 6.37
C GLY A 22 -3.60 -4.70 7.42
N ASN A 23 -3.49 -5.64 8.36
CA ASN A 23 -2.43 -5.60 9.37
C ASN A 23 -1.03 -5.72 8.74
N MET A 24 -0.88 -6.57 7.74
CA MET A 24 0.37 -6.71 6.99
C MET A 24 0.72 -5.40 6.28
N MET A 25 -0.29 -4.73 5.68
CA MET A 25 -0.08 -3.42 5.05
C MET A 25 0.41 -2.38 6.04
N VAL A 26 -0.20 -2.33 7.22
CA VAL A 26 0.22 -1.38 8.27
C VAL A 26 1.69 -1.64 8.65
N GLN A 27 2.05 -2.87 8.91
CA GLN A 27 3.41 -3.21 9.33
C GLN A 27 4.43 -2.93 8.24
N ASP A 28 4.21 -3.48 7.04
CA ASP A 28 5.20 -3.43 5.96
C ASP A 28 5.35 -2.02 5.39
N HIS A 29 4.24 -1.31 5.20
CA HIS A 29 4.29 0.06 4.66
C HIS A 29 4.78 1.06 5.69
N THR A 30 4.53 0.84 7.00
CA THR A 30 5.13 1.67 8.04
C THR A 30 6.64 1.53 8.02
N ASN A 31 7.15 0.30 7.91
CA ASN A 31 8.59 0.06 7.82
C ASN A 31 9.20 0.70 6.58
N ALA A 32 8.54 0.54 5.42
CA ALA A 32 9.00 1.13 4.16
C ALA A 32 8.97 2.67 4.23
N ASN A 33 7.93 3.24 4.82
CA ASN A 33 7.80 4.69 4.98
C ASN A 33 8.91 5.25 5.88
N ASN A 34 9.26 4.53 6.95
CA ASN A 34 10.35 4.94 7.84
C ASN A 34 11.70 4.90 7.12
N GLU A 35 11.95 3.87 6.30
CA GLU A 35 13.17 3.80 5.48
C GLU A 35 13.21 4.95 4.46
N LEU A 36 12.08 5.25 3.83
CA LEU A 36 11.98 6.35 2.88
C LEU A 36 12.23 7.69 3.54
N LYS A 37 11.69 7.91 4.74
CA LYS A 37 11.94 9.14 5.51
C LYS A 37 13.41 9.30 5.85
N ALA A 38 14.08 8.21 6.27
CA ALA A 38 15.51 8.23 6.57
C ALA A 38 16.32 8.57 5.31
N LEU A 39 15.98 7.96 4.19
CA LEU A 39 16.64 8.23 2.91
C LEU A 39 16.46 9.69 2.47
N ALA A 40 15.23 10.21 2.58
CA ALA A 40 14.93 11.61 2.25
C ALA A 40 15.71 12.57 3.13
N SER A 41 15.84 12.27 4.42
CA SER A 41 16.62 13.06 5.37
C SER A 41 18.09 13.10 4.97
N GLN A 42 18.67 11.95 4.59
CA GLN A 42 20.07 11.89 4.13
C GLN A 42 20.30 12.69 2.86
N LYS A 43 19.29 12.81 2.01
CA LYS A 43 19.38 13.55 0.74
C LYS A 43 18.88 14.98 0.85
N ASN A 44 18.50 15.45 2.04
CA ASN A 44 17.92 16.77 2.28
C ASN A 44 16.68 17.05 1.44
N VAL A 45 15.85 16.00 1.24
CA VAL A 45 14.58 16.11 0.52
C VAL A 45 13.45 16.12 1.53
N MET A 46 12.51 17.06 1.37
CA MET A 46 11.32 17.13 2.22
C MET A 46 10.21 16.27 1.64
N LEU A 47 9.61 15.42 2.48
CA LEU A 47 8.46 14.62 2.08
C LEU A 47 7.17 15.33 2.50
N PRO A 48 6.07 15.20 1.71
CA PRO A 48 4.79 15.76 2.11
C PRO A 48 4.29 15.15 3.41
N ASP A 49 3.75 15.97 4.30
CA ASP A 49 3.17 15.52 5.57
C ASP A 49 1.74 15.00 5.41
N SER A 50 1.06 15.42 4.35
CA SER A 50 -0.34 15.08 4.11
C SER A 50 -0.48 14.20 2.88
N LEU A 51 -1.56 13.40 2.87
CA LEU A 51 -1.90 12.58 1.70
C LEU A 51 -2.34 13.46 0.54
N PRO A 52 -2.02 13.08 -0.72
CA PRO A 52 -2.65 13.70 -1.88
C PRO A 52 -4.17 13.63 -1.81
N ALA A 53 -4.85 14.61 -2.39
CA ALA A 53 -6.32 14.71 -2.35
C ALA A 53 -7.00 13.42 -2.81
N LYS A 54 -6.50 12.80 -3.87
CA LYS A 54 -7.02 11.53 -4.40
C LYS A 54 -6.99 10.42 -3.34
N HIS A 55 -5.90 10.32 -2.58
CA HIS A 55 -5.76 9.29 -1.54
C HIS A 55 -6.71 9.58 -0.36
N ARG A 56 -6.89 10.85 0.00
CA ARG A 56 -7.84 11.22 1.06
C ARG A 56 -9.27 10.88 0.66
N GLU A 57 -9.64 11.10 -0.59
CA GLU A 57 -10.97 10.73 -1.10
C GLU A 57 -11.20 9.22 -0.99
N HIS A 58 -10.19 8.41 -1.33
CA HIS A 58 -10.27 6.96 -1.22
C HIS A 58 -10.46 6.52 0.24
N ILE A 59 -9.71 7.12 1.17
CA ILE A 59 -9.83 6.82 2.60
C ILE A 59 -11.23 7.23 3.10
N ASP A 60 -11.72 8.40 2.73
CA ASP A 60 -13.03 8.88 3.15
C ASP A 60 -14.15 7.96 2.62
N MET A 61 -14.01 7.49 1.39
CA MET A 61 -14.95 6.52 0.81
C MET A 61 -14.97 5.22 1.62
N LEU A 62 -13.79 4.70 1.99
CA LEU A 62 -13.69 3.47 2.77
C LEU A 62 -14.26 3.61 4.17
N LYS A 63 -14.10 4.78 4.80
CA LYS A 63 -14.64 5.03 6.14
C LYS A 63 -16.16 4.87 6.21
N LYS A 64 -16.84 5.11 5.10
CA LYS A 64 -18.32 5.03 5.02
C LYS A 64 -18.81 3.60 4.82
N LYS A 65 -17.93 2.64 4.56
CA LYS A 65 -18.29 1.27 4.24
C LYS A 65 -17.94 0.34 5.40
N GLN A 66 -18.72 -0.72 5.56
CA GLN A 66 -18.50 -1.76 6.56
C GLN A 66 -18.88 -3.12 6.01
N GLY A 67 -18.44 -4.19 6.67
CA GLY A 67 -18.78 -5.55 6.31
C GLY A 67 -18.25 -5.96 4.94
N LYS A 68 -19.03 -6.74 4.23
CA LYS A 68 -18.65 -7.26 2.91
C LYS A 68 -18.42 -6.15 1.89
N GLU A 69 -19.17 -5.07 1.99
CA GLU A 69 -19.00 -3.93 1.10
C GLU A 69 -17.64 -3.29 1.27
N PHE A 70 -17.20 -3.12 2.53
CA PHE A 70 -15.84 -2.65 2.82
C PHE A 70 -14.79 -3.61 2.27
N ASP A 71 -14.96 -4.92 2.53
CA ASP A 71 -14.01 -5.93 2.08
C ASP A 71 -13.75 -5.84 0.59
N ARG A 72 -14.83 -5.77 -0.21
CA ARG A 72 -14.72 -5.68 -1.67
C ARG A 72 -14.07 -4.38 -2.13
N ALA A 73 -14.50 -3.26 -1.57
CA ALA A 73 -13.96 -1.95 -1.96
C ALA A 73 -12.49 -1.85 -1.61
N TYR A 74 -12.12 -2.29 -0.41
CA TYR A 74 -10.73 -2.26 0.05
C TYR A 74 -9.83 -3.12 -0.82
N MET A 75 -10.23 -4.37 -1.08
CA MET A 75 -9.39 -5.28 -1.87
C MET A 75 -9.28 -4.87 -3.33
N ASN A 76 -10.35 -4.35 -3.93
CA ASN A 76 -10.27 -3.78 -5.28
C ASN A 76 -9.27 -2.64 -5.34
N MET A 77 -9.32 -1.74 -4.35
CA MET A 77 -8.38 -0.63 -4.26
C MET A 77 -6.94 -1.12 -4.10
N MET A 78 -6.75 -2.14 -3.26
CA MET A 78 -5.40 -2.69 -3.02
C MET A 78 -4.82 -3.33 -4.29
N VAL A 79 -5.64 -4.04 -5.07
CA VAL A 79 -5.18 -4.62 -6.35
C VAL A 79 -4.74 -3.50 -7.29
N MET A 80 -5.55 -2.46 -7.45
CA MET A 80 -5.23 -1.34 -8.35
C MET A 80 -3.99 -0.59 -7.89
N ASP A 81 -3.91 -0.28 -6.61
CA ASP A 81 -2.78 0.47 -6.06
C ASP A 81 -1.47 -0.31 -6.16
N HIS A 82 -1.51 -1.61 -5.88
CA HIS A 82 -0.31 -2.43 -5.97
C HIS A 82 0.14 -2.66 -7.42
N ASN A 83 -0.80 -2.74 -8.37
CA ASN A 83 -0.44 -2.79 -9.79
C ASN A 83 0.33 -1.53 -10.19
N GLU A 84 -0.14 -0.37 -9.74
CA GLU A 84 0.52 0.91 -10.01
C GLU A 84 1.87 1.00 -9.30
N ASP A 85 1.90 0.64 -8.01
CA ASP A 85 3.12 0.71 -7.20
C ASP A 85 4.21 -0.22 -7.73
N VAL A 86 3.88 -1.45 -8.10
CA VAL A 86 4.83 -2.40 -8.66
C VAL A 86 5.43 -1.83 -9.94
N SER A 87 4.61 -1.25 -10.82
CA SER A 87 5.10 -0.63 -12.06
C SER A 87 6.06 0.51 -11.79
N LYS A 88 5.72 1.39 -10.86
CA LYS A 88 6.57 2.54 -10.49
C LYS A 88 7.88 2.09 -9.87
N PHE A 89 7.84 1.15 -8.93
CA PHE A 89 9.04 0.66 -8.26
C PHE A 89 9.94 -0.12 -9.22
N GLN A 90 9.36 -0.86 -10.15
CA GLN A 90 10.12 -1.56 -11.18
C GLN A 90 10.89 -0.56 -12.05
N MET A 91 10.22 0.53 -12.45
CA MET A 91 10.86 1.59 -13.23
C MET A 91 11.99 2.24 -12.45
N GLU A 92 11.76 2.61 -11.18
CA GLU A 92 12.78 3.24 -10.35
C GLU A 92 13.95 2.32 -10.04
N SER A 93 13.72 1.02 -9.89
CA SER A 93 14.78 0.05 -9.64
C SER A 93 15.76 -0.08 -10.83
N LYS A 94 15.29 0.27 -12.03
CA LYS A 94 16.11 0.21 -13.24
C LYS A 94 16.68 1.56 -13.64
N ASN A 95 15.90 2.64 -13.47
CA ASN A 95 16.17 3.94 -14.10
C ASN A 95 16.50 5.07 -13.14
N ALA A 96 16.40 4.87 -11.82
CA ALA A 96 16.71 5.94 -10.87
C ALA A 96 18.18 6.34 -10.99
N ASN A 97 18.44 7.65 -11.01
CA ASN A 97 19.79 8.19 -11.10
C ASN A 97 20.57 8.07 -9.79
N ASP A 98 19.87 8.09 -8.67
CA ASP A 98 20.47 7.98 -7.34
C ASP A 98 20.59 6.51 -6.95
N ALA A 99 21.81 6.06 -6.60
CA ALA A 99 22.07 4.68 -6.26
C ALA A 99 21.30 4.20 -5.03
N ASP A 100 21.11 5.08 -4.04
CA ASP A 100 20.37 4.74 -2.82
C ASP A 100 18.88 4.59 -3.08
N VAL A 101 18.30 5.44 -3.93
CA VAL A 101 16.89 5.35 -4.35
C VAL A 101 16.69 4.06 -5.15
N LYS A 102 17.61 3.75 -6.06
CA LYS A 102 17.57 2.53 -6.85
C LYS A 102 17.62 1.29 -5.96
N ALA A 103 18.50 1.28 -4.98
CA ALA A 103 18.63 0.17 -4.02
C ALA A 103 17.35 0.02 -3.18
N PHE A 104 16.77 1.13 -2.70
CA PHE A 104 15.52 1.12 -1.96
C PHE A 104 14.38 0.54 -2.80
N ALA A 105 14.25 0.99 -4.04
CA ALA A 105 13.22 0.48 -4.95
C ALA A 105 13.39 -1.02 -5.22
N SER A 106 14.62 -1.47 -5.45
CA SER A 106 14.93 -2.88 -5.71
C SER A 106 14.64 -3.76 -4.50
N LYS A 107 14.89 -3.26 -3.29
CA LYS A 107 14.64 -3.97 -2.04
C LYS A 107 13.12 -4.06 -1.74
N THR A 108 12.38 -2.99 -2.03
CA THR A 108 10.97 -2.89 -1.71
C THR A 108 10.10 -3.62 -2.74
N LEU A 109 10.54 -3.71 -3.99
CA LEU A 109 9.75 -4.30 -5.07
C LEU A 109 9.27 -5.74 -4.77
N PRO A 110 10.08 -6.67 -4.24
CA PRO A 110 9.59 -8.01 -3.90
C PRO A 110 8.48 -7.99 -2.87
N VAL A 111 8.54 -7.10 -1.88
CA VAL A 111 7.51 -6.94 -0.86
C VAL A 111 6.19 -6.51 -1.51
N LEU A 112 6.24 -5.52 -2.42
CA LEU A 112 5.07 -5.04 -3.13
C LEU A 112 4.47 -6.12 -4.04
N ARG A 113 5.30 -6.95 -4.65
CA ARG A 113 4.82 -8.07 -5.47
C ARG A 113 4.12 -9.13 -4.63
N THR A 114 4.64 -9.42 -3.44
CA THR A 114 3.99 -10.33 -2.50
C THR A 114 2.62 -9.79 -2.09
N HIS A 115 2.54 -8.49 -1.77
CA HIS A 115 1.27 -7.83 -1.46
C HIS A 115 0.30 -7.88 -2.65
N GLN A 116 0.80 -7.64 -3.85
CA GLN A 116 0.01 -7.68 -5.08
C GLN A 116 -0.62 -9.07 -5.29
N ASP A 117 0.18 -10.12 -5.16
CA ASP A 117 -0.29 -11.49 -5.32
C ASP A 117 -1.34 -11.86 -4.27
N SER A 118 -1.10 -11.48 -3.01
CA SER A 118 -2.04 -11.71 -1.92
C SER A 118 -3.34 -10.94 -2.15
N ALA A 119 -3.25 -9.68 -2.58
CA ALA A 119 -4.42 -8.85 -2.86
C ALA A 119 -5.28 -9.48 -3.97
N LYS A 120 -4.66 -9.94 -5.04
CA LYS A 120 -5.38 -10.59 -6.15
C LYS A 120 -6.06 -11.87 -5.70
N ALA A 121 -5.38 -12.69 -4.90
CA ALA A 121 -5.92 -13.94 -4.40
C ALA A 121 -7.13 -13.71 -3.50
N ILE A 122 -7.03 -12.77 -2.56
CA ILE A 122 -8.12 -12.43 -1.64
C ILE A 122 -9.30 -11.83 -2.41
N ASN A 123 -9.02 -10.91 -3.33
CA ASN A 123 -10.06 -10.27 -4.13
C ASN A 123 -10.84 -11.30 -4.96
N SER A 124 -10.15 -12.26 -5.55
CA SER A 124 -10.80 -13.36 -6.30
C SER A 124 -11.68 -14.21 -5.38
N ALA A 125 -11.22 -14.50 -4.17
CA ALA A 125 -11.98 -15.28 -3.20
C ALA A 125 -13.27 -14.54 -2.77
N LEU A 126 -13.22 -13.22 -2.64
CA LEU A 126 -14.39 -12.41 -2.25
C LEU A 126 -15.49 -12.38 -3.34
N LYS A 127 -15.13 -12.62 -4.58
CA LYS A 127 -16.07 -12.61 -5.70
C LYS A 127 -16.84 -13.94 -5.84
N LYS A 128 -16.40 -14.98 -5.14
CA LYS A 128 -17.07 -16.26 -5.08
C LYS A 128 -18.10 -16.25 -3.94
#